data_2d0182db3ba34746289cb06c71c364d2
#
_entry.id   2d0182db3ba34746289cb06c71c364d2
#
_cell.length_a   1.000
_cell.length_b   1.000
_cell.length_c   1.000
_cell.angle_alpha   90.00
_cell.angle_beta   90.00
_cell.angle_gamma   90.00
#
_symmetry.space_group_name_H-M   'P 1'
#
loop_
_entity.id
_entity.type
_entity.pdbx_description
1 polymer ?
#
loop_
_entity_poly.entity_id
_entity_poly.type
_entity_poly.pdbx_seq_one_letter_code
_entity_poly.pdbx_strand_id
1 'polypeptide(L)'
;MVSPFEVLDVGEDADDEEVERAYREQVKRAHPDQGGSIDEFQLVRRAYRELSERDENDDGSDDRVDPADVDLTEGDDAREPKSTRVEFLDYEAVVDYGWSLDDDELFRKAGHADLAPDAHGRLLVHPDESLLEAAERSGFAWPFSCRGGACANCAVYLAEGELSQPTDHIMPDDLAERGFRLSCNGYPLTDELSIVFNVKQRPELDDLILPPGPFTRR
;
A
#
# COMPACT_ATOMS: atom_id res chain seq x y z
N MET A 1 -2.17 -10.09 -24.38
CA MET A 1 -2.14 -9.31 -23.14
C MET A 1 -3.10 -8.16 -23.37
N VAL A 2 -3.98 -7.88 -22.46
CA VAL A 2 -4.92 -6.76 -22.55
C VAL A 2 -4.14 -5.50 -22.21
N SER A 3 -4.28 -4.43 -23.03
CA SER A 3 -3.58 -3.17 -22.79
C SER A 3 -4.11 -2.48 -21.53
N PRO A 4 -3.25 -1.77 -20.73
CA PRO A 4 -3.71 -0.96 -19.60
C PRO A 4 -4.79 0.06 -19.98
N PHE A 5 -4.69 0.66 -21.15
CA PHE A 5 -5.69 1.56 -21.72
C PHE A 5 -7.04 0.88 -21.96
N GLU A 6 -7.03 -0.36 -22.46
CA GLU A 6 -8.25 -1.15 -22.66
C GLU A 6 -8.89 -1.56 -21.32
N VAL A 7 -8.08 -1.83 -20.30
CA VAL A 7 -8.58 -2.19 -18.96
C VAL A 7 -9.28 -1.02 -18.28
N LEU A 8 -8.76 0.18 -18.44
CA LEU A 8 -9.35 1.41 -17.89
C LEU A 8 -10.42 2.02 -18.78
N ASP A 9 -10.59 1.50 -20.02
CA ASP A 9 -11.51 2.06 -21.04
C ASP A 9 -11.19 3.53 -21.39
N VAL A 10 -9.89 3.82 -21.61
CA VAL A 10 -9.39 5.13 -22.01
C VAL A 10 -8.59 5.06 -23.32
N GLY A 11 -8.41 6.20 -23.99
CA GLY A 11 -7.56 6.31 -25.18
C GLY A 11 -6.08 6.23 -24.83
N GLU A 12 -5.23 5.86 -25.79
CA GLU A 12 -3.77 5.88 -25.63
C GLU A 12 -3.18 7.30 -25.44
N ASP A 13 -3.99 8.32 -25.77
CA ASP A 13 -3.72 9.75 -25.64
C ASP A 13 -4.45 10.40 -24.46
N ALA A 14 -5.02 9.60 -23.55
CA ALA A 14 -5.69 10.08 -22.35
C ALA A 14 -4.70 10.79 -21.43
N ASP A 15 -5.11 11.93 -20.88
CA ASP A 15 -4.34 12.65 -19.88
C ASP A 15 -4.53 12.03 -18.47
N ASP A 16 -3.69 12.47 -17.51
CA ASP A 16 -3.68 11.96 -16.15
C ASP A 16 -5.04 12.08 -15.46
N GLU A 17 -5.75 13.19 -15.68
CA GLU A 17 -7.08 13.41 -15.11
C GLU A 17 -8.11 12.44 -15.68
N GLU A 18 -7.99 12.08 -16.95
CA GLU A 18 -8.84 11.10 -17.61
C GLU A 18 -8.55 9.68 -17.10
N VAL A 19 -7.28 9.31 -17.00
CA VAL A 19 -6.81 8.03 -16.45
C VAL A 19 -7.28 7.85 -15.01
N GLU A 20 -7.13 8.88 -14.16
CA GLU A 20 -7.56 8.83 -12.76
C GLU A 20 -9.08 8.73 -12.64
N ARG A 21 -9.84 9.47 -13.44
CA ARG A 21 -11.30 9.40 -13.45
C ARG A 21 -11.79 8.01 -13.87
N ALA A 22 -11.22 7.47 -14.95
CA ALA A 22 -11.54 6.14 -15.44
C ALA A 22 -11.21 5.05 -14.41
N TYR A 23 -10.05 5.16 -13.77
CA TYR A 23 -9.67 4.27 -12.67
C TYR A 23 -10.72 4.27 -11.54
N ARG A 24 -11.16 5.44 -11.08
CA ARG A 24 -12.19 5.56 -10.03
C ARG A 24 -13.53 4.89 -10.42
N GLU A 25 -13.91 4.95 -11.70
CA GLU A 25 -15.11 4.30 -12.21
C GLU A 25 -14.95 2.78 -12.29
N GLN A 26 -13.81 2.31 -12.83
CA GLN A 26 -13.55 0.87 -12.99
C GLN A 26 -13.35 0.18 -11.63
N VAL A 27 -12.68 0.83 -10.67
CA VAL A 27 -12.54 0.32 -9.29
C VAL A 27 -13.91 0.09 -8.64
N LYS A 28 -14.85 1.02 -8.80
CA LYS A 28 -16.22 0.86 -8.28
C LYS A 28 -16.94 -0.33 -8.91
N ARG A 29 -16.79 -0.52 -10.22
CA ARG A 29 -17.40 -1.65 -10.96
C ARG A 29 -16.80 -3.00 -10.58
N ALA A 30 -15.47 -3.05 -10.49
CA ALA A 30 -14.72 -4.27 -10.19
C ALA A 30 -14.79 -4.66 -8.72
N HIS A 31 -15.31 -3.78 -7.83
CA HIS A 31 -15.34 -4.05 -6.40
C HIS A 31 -16.23 -5.25 -6.06
N PRO A 32 -15.77 -6.21 -5.23
CA PRO A 32 -16.56 -7.40 -4.86
C PRO A 32 -17.91 -7.08 -4.25
N ASP A 33 -18.04 -6.00 -3.48
CA ASP A 33 -19.29 -5.56 -2.87
C ASP A 33 -20.31 -5.01 -3.90
N GLN A 34 -19.85 -4.67 -5.09
CA GLN A 34 -20.68 -4.21 -6.22
C GLN A 34 -20.94 -5.32 -7.26
N GLY A 35 -20.50 -6.55 -6.96
CA GLY A 35 -20.66 -7.70 -7.84
C GLY A 35 -19.50 -7.94 -8.81
N GLY A 36 -18.41 -7.22 -8.69
CA GLY A 36 -17.15 -7.46 -9.39
C GLY A 36 -16.36 -8.64 -8.80
N SER A 37 -15.27 -9.02 -9.45
CA SER A 37 -14.38 -10.07 -8.97
C SER A 37 -13.06 -9.49 -8.43
N ILE A 38 -12.40 -10.23 -7.53
CA ILE A 38 -11.07 -9.85 -7.02
C ILE A 38 -10.06 -9.74 -8.19
N ASP A 39 -10.16 -10.65 -9.17
CA ASP A 39 -9.26 -10.66 -10.33
C ASP A 39 -9.45 -9.41 -11.21
N GLU A 40 -10.72 -8.99 -11.45
CA GLU A 40 -11.02 -7.76 -12.18
C GLU A 40 -10.53 -6.52 -11.42
N PHE A 41 -10.74 -6.48 -10.12
CA PHE A 41 -10.26 -5.39 -9.27
C PHE A 41 -8.72 -5.26 -9.31
N GLN A 42 -8.00 -6.37 -9.21
CA GLN A 42 -6.54 -6.38 -9.32
C GLN A 42 -6.05 -5.96 -10.71
N LEU A 43 -6.76 -6.38 -11.77
CA LEU A 43 -6.43 -6.01 -13.15
C LEU A 43 -6.55 -4.50 -13.37
N VAL A 44 -7.64 -3.89 -12.90
CA VAL A 44 -7.85 -2.44 -12.94
C VAL A 44 -6.76 -1.67 -12.21
N ARG A 45 -6.35 -2.14 -11.02
CA ARG A 45 -5.29 -1.53 -10.23
C ARG A 45 -3.92 -1.61 -10.91
N ARG A 46 -3.61 -2.76 -11.52
CA ARG A 46 -2.37 -2.93 -12.28
C ARG A 46 -2.31 -1.99 -13.48
N ALA A 47 -3.40 -1.89 -14.23
CA ALA A 47 -3.50 -1.02 -15.39
C ALA A 47 -3.27 0.45 -15.03
N TYR A 48 -3.85 0.93 -13.93
CA TYR A 48 -3.64 2.30 -13.46
C TYR A 48 -2.18 2.57 -13.08
N ARG A 49 -1.54 1.65 -12.34
CA ARG A 49 -0.13 1.80 -11.97
C ARG A 49 0.78 1.87 -13.20
N GLU A 50 0.58 0.96 -14.15
CA GLU A 50 1.38 0.92 -15.39
C GLU A 50 1.25 2.21 -16.21
N LEU A 51 0.12 2.90 -16.14
CA LEU A 51 -0.07 4.19 -16.81
C LEU A 51 0.53 5.34 -16.00
N SER A 52 0.37 5.37 -14.68
CA SER A 52 0.92 6.41 -13.81
C SER A 52 2.45 6.42 -13.77
N GLU A 53 3.11 5.26 -13.90
CA GLU A 53 4.58 5.15 -13.96
C GLU A 53 5.17 5.65 -15.30
N ARG A 54 4.35 5.78 -16.36
CA ARG A 54 4.81 6.29 -17.67
C ARG A 54 5.07 7.80 -17.67
N ASP A 55 4.29 8.55 -16.93
CA ASP A 55 4.38 10.03 -16.93
C ASP A 55 5.58 10.55 -16.13
N GLU A 56 6.07 9.81 -15.15
CA GLU A 56 7.28 10.19 -14.41
C GLU A 56 8.58 10.09 -15.23
N ASN A 57 8.55 9.41 -16.39
CA ASN A 57 9.70 9.21 -17.27
C ASN A 57 9.73 10.12 -18.51
N ASP A 58 8.72 10.99 -18.72
CA ASP A 58 8.67 11.89 -19.88
C ASP A 58 9.04 13.34 -19.52
N ASP A 59 10.07 13.56 -18.72
CA ASP A 59 10.73 14.87 -18.65
C ASP A 59 11.81 14.95 -19.74
N GLY A 60 11.45 15.66 -20.78
CA GLY A 60 12.14 15.75 -22.04
C GLY A 60 13.62 16.06 -21.96
N SER A 61 14.44 15.08 -22.28
CA SER A 61 15.74 15.32 -22.85
C SER A 61 15.85 14.60 -24.20
N ASP A 62 15.69 15.38 -25.27
CA ASP A 62 15.98 15.02 -26.65
C ASP A 62 17.50 14.80 -26.80
N ASP A 63 17.96 13.57 -26.57
CA ASP A 63 19.27 13.09 -26.98
C ASP A 63 19.08 11.88 -27.89
N ARG A 64 19.05 12.18 -29.20
CA ARG A 64 19.08 11.18 -30.27
C ARG A 64 20.38 10.40 -30.20
N VAL A 65 20.35 9.23 -29.61
CA VAL A 65 21.43 8.23 -29.72
C VAL A 65 21.21 7.44 -31.00
N ASP A 66 22.24 7.45 -31.86
CA ASP A 66 22.28 6.74 -33.14
C ASP A 66 22.17 5.21 -32.90
N PRO A 67 21.27 4.48 -33.60
CA PRO A 67 21.03 3.06 -33.34
C PRO A 67 22.17 2.09 -33.73
N ALA A 68 23.35 2.61 -34.08
CA ALA A 68 24.51 1.81 -34.48
C ALA A 68 25.51 1.52 -33.35
N ASP A 69 25.38 2.11 -32.16
CA ASP A 69 26.35 2.00 -31.05
C ASP A 69 25.80 1.31 -29.78
N VAL A 70 24.77 0.47 -29.90
CA VAL A 70 24.28 -0.32 -28.77
C VAL A 70 25.09 -1.62 -28.67
N ASP A 71 26.08 -1.63 -27.77
CA ASP A 71 26.78 -2.84 -27.33
C ASP A 71 25.81 -3.72 -26.53
N LEU A 72 25.38 -4.85 -27.13
CA LEU A 72 24.40 -5.80 -26.59
C LEU A 72 24.98 -6.75 -25.52
N THR A 73 26.04 -6.37 -24.82
CA THR A 73 26.73 -7.24 -23.84
C THR A 73 26.65 -6.78 -22.38
N GLU A 74 25.83 -5.82 -22.01
CA GLU A 74 25.52 -5.61 -20.60
C GLU A 74 24.09 -6.05 -20.32
N GLY A 75 23.98 -7.10 -19.51
CA GLY A 75 22.74 -7.80 -19.21
C GLY A 75 21.67 -6.86 -18.69
N ASP A 76 20.56 -6.88 -19.39
CA ASP A 76 19.26 -6.42 -18.88
C ASP A 76 18.94 -7.29 -17.65
N ASP A 77 19.36 -6.81 -16.49
CA ASP A 77 18.92 -7.33 -15.20
C ASP A 77 17.47 -6.85 -15.03
N ALA A 78 16.58 -7.54 -15.74
CA ALA A 78 15.15 -7.45 -15.51
C ALA A 78 14.94 -7.89 -14.05
N ARG A 79 15.10 -6.93 -13.12
CA ARG A 79 14.82 -7.12 -11.71
C ARG A 79 13.37 -7.56 -11.62
N GLU A 80 13.19 -8.88 -11.42
CA GLU A 80 11.88 -9.38 -11.01
C GLU A 80 11.40 -8.51 -9.85
N PRO A 81 10.16 -8.03 -9.89
CA PRO A 81 9.62 -7.15 -8.86
C PRO A 81 9.80 -7.82 -7.50
N LYS A 82 10.65 -7.21 -6.68
CA LYS A 82 11.16 -7.80 -5.44
C LYS A 82 10.16 -7.62 -4.34
N SER A 83 9.80 -8.72 -3.66
CA SER A 83 8.93 -8.65 -2.48
C SER A 83 9.60 -7.87 -1.35
N THR A 84 8.83 -7.01 -0.68
CA THR A 84 9.29 -6.24 0.48
C THR A 84 9.15 -7.05 1.76
N ARG A 85 10.17 -7.02 2.60
CA ARG A 85 10.12 -7.58 3.97
C ARG A 85 9.52 -6.55 4.91
N VAL A 86 8.44 -6.94 5.60
CA VAL A 86 7.78 -6.09 6.59
C VAL A 86 7.90 -6.72 7.96
N GLU A 87 8.51 -6.01 8.91
CA GLU A 87 8.43 -6.32 10.33
C GLU A 87 7.27 -5.54 10.93
N PHE A 88 6.39 -6.23 11.65
CA PHE A 88 5.20 -5.63 12.23
C PHE A 88 5.15 -5.82 13.74
N LEU A 89 4.51 -4.86 14.42
CA LEU A 89 4.27 -4.87 15.86
C LEU A 89 2.83 -4.39 16.15
N ASP A 90 2.13 -5.08 17.06
CA ASP A 90 0.81 -4.62 17.52
C ASP A 90 0.95 -3.42 18.47
N TYR A 91 0.15 -2.41 18.26
CA TYR A 91 0.10 -1.25 19.16
C TYR A 91 -0.32 -1.60 20.58
N GLU A 92 -1.14 -2.64 20.79
CA GLU A 92 -1.49 -3.12 22.12
C GLU A 92 -0.24 -3.56 22.89
N ALA A 93 0.70 -4.25 22.24
CA ALA A 93 1.97 -4.61 22.85
C ALA A 93 2.82 -3.37 23.18
N VAL A 94 2.83 -2.34 22.32
CA VAL A 94 3.53 -1.07 22.61
C VAL A 94 3.01 -0.43 23.89
N VAL A 95 1.69 -0.43 24.08
CA VAL A 95 1.03 0.10 25.28
C VAL A 95 1.32 -0.74 26.52
N ASP A 96 1.18 -2.05 26.42
CA ASP A 96 1.34 -2.99 27.54
C ASP A 96 2.76 -2.97 28.10
N TYR A 97 3.77 -2.80 27.23
CA TYR A 97 5.16 -2.70 27.66
C TYR A 97 5.60 -1.27 28.00
N GLY A 98 4.72 -0.27 27.82
CA GLY A 98 5.01 1.14 28.09
C GLY A 98 6.03 1.75 27.13
N TRP A 99 6.11 1.23 25.91
CA TRP A 99 6.98 1.77 24.86
C TRP A 99 6.35 2.98 24.15
N SER A 100 7.16 3.73 23.40
CA SER A 100 6.70 4.84 22.55
C SER A 100 6.84 4.49 21.07
N LEU A 101 5.94 5.04 20.23
CA LEU A 101 6.06 4.93 18.77
C LEU A 101 7.31 5.65 18.23
N ASP A 102 7.74 6.72 18.93
CA ASP A 102 8.92 7.53 18.56
C ASP A 102 10.25 6.94 19.09
N ASP A 103 10.24 5.71 19.57
CA ASP A 103 11.43 5.05 20.13
C ASP A 103 12.23 4.38 19.00
N ASP A 104 13.39 4.91 18.68
CA ASP A 104 14.30 4.36 17.65
C ASP A 104 14.69 2.89 17.87
N GLU A 105 14.56 2.40 19.10
CA GLU A 105 14.86 1.02 19.47
C GLU A 105 13.62 0.13 19.62
N LEU A 106 12.45 0.61 19.20
CA LEU A 106 11.16 -0.06 19.41
C LEU A 106 11.18 -1.51 18.90
N PHE A 107 11.53 -1.73 17.65
CA PHE A 107 11.56 -3.07 17.04
C PHE A 107 12.66 -3.96 17.62
N ARG A 108 13.78 -3.39 18.02
CA ARG A 108 14.82 -4.13 18.76
C ARG A 108 14.32 -4.62 20.12
N LYS A 109 13.55 -3.79 20.84
CA LYS A 109 12.91 -4.16 22.11
C LYS A 109 11.86 -5.24 21.91
N ALA A 110 11.01 -5.09 20.87
CA ALA A 110 10.01 -6.07 20.49
C ALA A 110 10.64 -7.45 20.17
N GLY A 111 11.76 -7.47 19.45
CA GLY A 111 12.49 -8.68 19.12
C GLY A 111 13.11 -9.41 20.32
N HIS A 112 13.28 -8.74 21.48
CA HIS A 112 13.77 -9.34 22.72
C HIS A 112 12.64 -9.67 23.72
N ALA A 113 11.44 -9.20 23.48
CA ALA A 113 10.26 -9.47 24.29
C ALA A 113 9.62 -10.79 23.88
N ASP A 114 8.98 -11.48 24.83
CA ASP A 114 8.23 -12.71 24.59
C ASP A 114 6.80 -12.37 24.10
N LEU A 115 6.73 -11.88 22.84
CA LEU A 115 5.48 -11.50 22.20
C LEU A 115 4.89 -12.66 21.39
N ALA A 116 3.56 -12.72 21.33
CA ALA A 116 2.87 -13.67 20.47
C ALA A 116 3.18 -13.41 18.98
N PRO A 117 3.21 -14.46 18.12
CA PRO A 117 3.56 -14.31 16.71
C PRO A 117 2.59 -13.43 15.90
N ASP A 118 1.38 -13.19 16.39
CA ASP A 118 0.39 -12.28 15.83
C ASP A 118 0.56 -10.82 16.31
N ALA A 119 1.26 -10.62 17.43
CA ALA A 119 1.59 -9.30 17.95
C ALA A 119 2.92 -8.75 17.41
N HIS A 120 3.92 -9.60 17.16
CA HIS A 120 5.20 -9.20 16.55
C HIS A 120 5.68 -10.29 15.60
N GLY A 121 6.02 -9.92 14.38
CA GLY A 121 6.45 -10.89 13.38
C GLY A 121 6.91 -10.25 12.09
N ARG A 122 7.04 -11.09 11.07
CA ARG A 122 7.46 -10.65 9.73
C ARG A 122 6.56 -11.25 8.67
N LEU A 123 6.33 -10.47 7.61
CA LEU A 123 5.63 -10.92 6.42
C LEU A 123 6.31 -10.40 5.15
N LEU A 124 5.99 -11.01 4.02
CA LEU A 124 6.43 -10.55 2.70
C LEU A 124 5.24 -9.89 2.01
N VAL A 125 5.47 -8.70 1.47
CA VAL A 125 4.52 -8.00 0.60
C VAL A 125 4.98 -8.18 -0.83
N HIS A 126 4.13 -8.72 -1.69
CA HIS A 126 4.41 -8.83 -3.12
C HIS A 126 4.21 -7.47 -3.80
N PRO A 127 4.84 -7.23 -4.96
CA PRO A 127 4.82 -5.92 -5.62
C PRO A 127 3.42 -5.37 -5.91
N ASP A 128 2.46 -6.26 -6.10
CA ASP A 128 1.11 -5.91 -6.54
C ASP A 128 0.06 -5.94 -5.42
N GLU A 129 0.47 -6.09 -4.16
CA GLU A 129 -0.45 -6.15 -3.04
C GLU A 129 -0.23 -5.01 -2.03
N SER A 130 -1.30 -4.57 -1.38
CA SER A 130 -1.23 -3.65 -0.25
C SER A 130 -0.74 -4.38 1.01
N LEU A 131 -0.28 -3.62 2.00
CA LEU A 131 0.07 -4.16 3.31
C LEU A 131 -1.05 -5.01 3.94
N LEU A 132 -2.31 -4.56 3.83
CA LEU A 132 -3.45 -5.27 4.38
C LEU A 132 -3.68 -6.61 3.67
N GLU A 133 -3.59 -6.65 2.34
CA GLU A 133 -3.74 -7.88 1.55
C GLU A 133 -2.63 -8.88 1.89
N ALA A 134 -1.38 -8.41 2.01
CA ALA A 134 -0.26 -9.24 2.42
C ALA A 134 -0.44 -9.84 3.82
N ALA A 135 -0.93 -9.03 4.77
CA ALA A 135 -1.24 -9.49 6.13
C ALA A 135 -2.32 -10.58 6.12
N GLU A 136 -3.43 -10.36 5.41
CA GLU A 136 -4.51 -11.35 5.28
C GLU A 136 -4.06 -12.64 4.60
N ARG A 137 -3.31 -12.53 3.50
CA ARG A 137 -2.71 -13.69 2.82
C ARG A 137 -1.79 -14.48 3.74
N SER A 138 -1.09 -13.79 4.64
CA SER A 138 -0.19 -14.40 5.63
C SER A 138 -0.94 -14.93 6.88
N GLY A 139 -2.27 -14.75 6.94
CA GLY A 139 -3.11 -15.25 8.03
C GLY A 139 -3.24 -14.32 9.24
N PHE A 140 -2.78 -13.07 9.12
CA PHE A 140 -2.90 -12.06 10.18
C PHE A 140 -4.23 -11.30 10.07
N ALA A 141 -4.93 -11.14 11.19
CA ALA A 141 -6.23 -10.47 11.26
C ALA A 141 -6.05 -8.98 11.62
N TRP A 142 -5.43 -8.20 10.74
CA TRP A 142 -5.29 -6.77 10.98
C TRP A 142 -6.63 -6.04 10.88
N PRO A 143 -6.84 -4.96 11.68
CA PRO A 143 -8.11 -4.24 11.67
C PRO A 143 -8.31 -3.47 10.35
N PHE A 144 -9.53 -3.51 9.83
CA PHE A 144 -9.96 -2.72 8.68
C PHE A 144 -11.47 -2.47 8.72
N SER A 145 -11.99 -1.64 7.78
CA SER A 145 -13.44 -1.44 7.58
C SER A 145 -13.74 -1.18 6.10
N CYS A 146 -13.36 -0.02 5.53
CA CYS A 146 -13.76 0.39 4.17
C CYS A 146 -12.91 -0.21 3.05
N ARG A 147 -11.67 -0.64 3.29
CA ARG A 147 -10.67 -1.14 2.32
C ARG A 147 -10.32 -0.17 1.18
N GLY A 148 -10.86 1.04 1.14
CA GLY A 148 -10.71 2.00 0.05
C GLY A 148 -10.17 3.38 0.47
N GLY A 149 -9.40 3.46 1.55
CA GLY A 149 -8.79 4.72 2.00
C GLY A 149 -9.75 5.72 2.67
N ALA A 150 -11.06 5.41 2.78
CA ALA A 150 -12.08 6.32 3.29
C ALA A 150 -12.26 6.30 4.82
N CYS A 151 -11.42 5.59 5.57
CA CYS A 151 -11.42 5.56 7.03
C CYS A 151 -10.05 5.15 7.57
N ALA A 152 -9.79 5.43 8.85
CA ALA A 152 -8.55 5.08 9.53
C ALA A 152 -8.60 3.76 10.32
N ASN A 153 -9.61 2.90 10.13
CA ASN A 153 -9.68 1.61 10.83
C ASN A 153 -8.50 0.67 10.54
N CYS A 154 -7.87 0.81 9.38
CA CYS A 154 -6.69 0.08 8.95
C CYS A 154 -5.39 0.87 9.13
N ALA A 155 -5.41 1.93 9.95
CA ALA A 155 -4.23 2.76 10.15
C ALA A 155 -3.06 1.96 10.73
N VAL A 156 -1.88 2.26 10.23
CA VAL A 156 -0.58 1.80 10.71
C VAL A 156 0.33 3.00 10.96
N TYR A 157 1.31 2.82 11.83
CA TYR A 157 2.41 3.77 12.00
C TYR A 157 3.65 3.21 11.33
N LEU A 158 4.22 3.98 10.41
CA LEU A 158 5.44 3.64 9.68
C LEU A 158 6.63 4.14 10.48
N ALA A 159 7.39 3.22 11.06
CA ALA A 159 8.60 3.52 11.84
C ALA A 159 9.84 3.62 10.94
N GLU A 160 9.95 2.71 9.94
CA GLU A 160 11.07 2.69 8.99
C GLU A 160 10.59 2.33 7.59
N GLY A 161 11.29 2.87 6.57
CA GLY A 161 11.03 2.64 5.15
C GLY A 161 10.05 3.64 4.55
N GLU A 162 9.59 3.36 3.34
CA GLU A 162 8.68 4.23 2.59
C GLU A 162 7.47 3.45 2.06
N LEU A 163 6.31 4.11 2.07
CA LEU A 163 5.03 3.54 1.68
C LEU A 163 4.28 4.51 0.78
N SER A 164 3.96 4.09 -0.43
CA SER A 164 3.11 4.83 -1.35
C SER A 164 1.63 4.65 -0.99
N GLN A 165 0.86 5.71 -1.14
CA GLN A 165 -0.61 5.71 -1.04
C GLN A 165 -1.20 6.41 -2.28
N PRO A 166 -1.26 5.74 -3.44
CA PRO A 166 -1.49 6.36 -4.74
C PRO A 166 -2.92 6.86 -4.98
N THR A 167 -3.87 6.53 -4.11
CA THR A 167 -5.27 6.95 -4.25
C THR A 167 -5.64 7.99 -3.20
N ASP A 168 -6.65 8.81 -3.49
CA ASP A 168 -7.24 9.71 -2.51
C ASP A 168 -7.60 8.96 -1.23
N HIS A 169 -7.19 9.48 -0.11
CA HIS A 169 -7.43 8.87 1.20
C HIS A 169 -7.77 9.91 2.25
N ILE A 170 -8.42 9.44 3.32
CA ILE A 170 -8.88 10.31 4.42
C ILE A 170 -7.75 10.78 5.35
N MET A 171 -6.56 10.15 5.28
CA MET A 171 -5.44 10.48 6.16
C MET A 171 -4.97 11.92 5.89
N PRO A 172 -5.07 12.85 6.86
CA PRO A 172 -4.59 14.22 6.72
C PRO A 172 -3.06 14.27 6.58
N ASP A 173 -2.56 15.28 5.88
CA ASP A 173 -1.11 15.47 5.62
C ASP A 173 -0.30 15.56 6.91
N ASP A 174 -0.80 16.24 7.95
CA ASP A 174 -0.14 16.38 9.23
C ASP A 174 0.03 15.04 9.98
N LEU A 175 -0.93 14.12 9.83
CA LEU A 175 -0.82 12.76 10.38
C LEU A 175 0.09 11.89 9.50
N ALA A 176 0.04 12.07 8.18
CA ALA A 176 0.95 11.41 7.27
C ALA A 176 2.42 11.81 7.51
N GLU A 177 2.70 13.09 7.75
CA GLU A 177 4.04 13.59 8.14
C GLU A 177 4.53 12.99 9.47
N ARG A 178 3.61 12.67 10.38
CA ARG A 178 3.89 12.00 11.65
C ARG A 178 4.03 10.47 11.53
N GLY A 179 4.01 9.91 10.33
CA GLY A 179 4.22 8.49 10.07
C GLY A 179 2.94 7.64 9.99
N PHE A 180 1.74 8.22 10.16
CA PHE A 180 0.50 7.44 10.01
C PHE A 180 0.20 7.16 8.55
N ARG A 181 -0.19 5.92 8.25
CA ARG A 181 -0.55 5.43 6.91
C ARG A 181 -1.77 4.52 6.98
N LEU A 182 -2.35 4.20 5.83
CA LEU A 182 -3.45 3.24 5.72
C LEU A 182 -2.95 1.95 5.07
N SER A 183 -3.07 0.82 5.74
CA SER A 183 -2.58 -0.45 5.20
C SER A 183 -3.38 -0.96 4.00
N CYS A 184 -4.65 -0.55 3.84
CA CYS A 184 -5.50 -1.05 2.77
C CYS A 184 -5.20 -0.47 1.37
N ASN A 185 -4.50 0.67 1.30
CA ASN A 185 -4.02 1.29 0.07
C ASN A 185 -2.55 1.71 0.16
N GLY A 186 -1.81 1.10 1.09
CA GLY A 186 -0.38 1.33 1.30
C GLY A 186 0.46 0.28 0.56
N TYR A 187 1.35 0.74 -0.32
CA TYR A 187 2.25 -0.09 -1.13
C TYR A 187 3.69 0.21 -0.77
N PRO A 188 4.51 -0.80 -0.42
CA PRO A 188 5.92 -0.60 -0.13
C PRO A 188 6.70 0.00 -1.31
N LEU A 189 7.56 0.98 -1.02
CA LEU A 189 8.52 1.55 -1.96
C LEU A 189 9.96 1.09 -1.67
N THR A 190 10.23 0.62 -0.46
CA THR A 190 11.54 0.14 -0.02
C THR A 190 11.56 -1.37 0.16
N ASP A 191 12.73 -1.99 0.14
CA ASP A 191 12.91 -3.44 0.30
C ASP A 191 12.55 -3.94 1.71
N GLU A 192 12.57 -3.04 2.70
CA GLU A 192 12.27 -3.33 4.11
C GLU A 192 11.39 -2.23 4.71
N LEU A 193 10.44 -2.64 5.53
CA LEU A 193 9.56 -1.76 6.31
C LEU A 193 9.46 -2.24 7.75
N SER A 194 9.37 -1.27 8.68
CA SER A 194 8.99 -1.53 10.07
C SER A 194 7.71 -0.74 10.38
N ILE A 195 6.63 -1.44 10.76
CA ILE A 195 5.33 -0.82 11.00
C ILE A 195 4.71 -1.26 12.32
N VAL A 196 3.98 -0.35 12.95
CA VAL A 196 3.09 -0.68 14.08
C VAL A 196 1.65 -0.67 13.55
N PHE A 197 0.96 -1.81 13.63
CA PHE A 197 -0.44 -1.90 13.23
C PHE A 197 -1.40 -1.72 14.43
N ASN A 198 -2.73 -1.70 14.18
CA ASN A 198 -3.76 -1.54 15.20
C ASN A 198 -3.70 -0.19 15.95
N VAL A 199 -3.12 0.85 15.34
CA VAL A 199 -3.00 2.19 15.93
C VAL A 199 -4.32 2.98 15.95
N LYS A 200 -5.43 2.40 15.50
CA LYS A 200 -6.77 3.03 15.47
C LYS A 200 -7.27 3.51 16.82
N GLN A 201 -6.66 3.06 17.93
CA GLN A 201 -6.99 3.48 19.29
C GLN A 201 -6.34 4.83 19.68
N ARG A 202 -5.52 5.40 18.80
CA ARG A 202 -4.87 6.68 19.03
C ARG A 202 -5.88 7.81 18.92
N PRO A 203 -5.91 8.76 19.89
CA PRO A 203 -6.87 9.87 19.90
C PRO A 203 -6.84 10.72 18.64
N GLU A 204 -5.67 10.80 17.98
CA GLU A 204 -5.50 11.58 16.75
C GLU A 204 -6.30 11.01 15.56
N LEU A 205 -6.72 9.75 15.65
CA LEU A 205 -7.46 9.05 14.59
C LEU A 205 -8.97 8.94 14.89
N ASP A 206 -9.44 9.35 16.07
CA ASP A 206 -10.82 9.11 16.52
C ASP A 206 -11.89 9.64 15.53
N ASP A 207 -11.68 10.82 14.96
CA ASP A 207 -12.59 11.44 14.00
C ASP A 207 -12.58 10.75 12.61
N LEU A 208 -11.60 9.90 12.35
CA LEU A 208 -11.38 9.21 11.09
C LEU A 208 -11.81 7.73 11.14
N ILE A 209 -12.21 7.23 12.30
CA ILE A 209 -12.63 5.84 12.51
C ILE A 209 -14.11 5.69 12.14
N LEU A 210 -14.42 4.71 11.31
CA LEU A 210 -15.80 4.28 11.10
C LEU A 210 -16.25 3.37 12.25
N PRO A 211 -17.49 3.56 12.76
CA PRO A 211 -18.03 2.66 13.75
C PRO A 211 -18.14 1.23 13.18
N PRO A 212 -18.09 0.20 14.04
CA PRO A 212 -18.30 -1.18 13.59
C PRO A 212 -19.64 -1.28 12.87
N GLY A 213 -19.62 -1.84 11.66
CA GLY A 213 -20.83 -2.04 10.89
C GLY A 213 -21.84 -2.94 11.61
N PRO A 214 -23.14 -2.82 11.31
CA PRO A 214 -24.21 -3.56 11.99
C PRO A 214 -24.09 -5.10 11.86
N PHE A 215 -23.19 -5.60 11.02
CA PHE A 215 -22.99 -7.01 10.73
C PHE A 215 -21.67 -7.60 11.21
N THR A 216 -20.84 -6.85 11.93
CA THR A 216 -19.62 -7.43 12.55
C THR A 216 -20.06 -8.32 13.71
N ARG A 217 -20.20 -9.62 13.46
CA ARG A 217 -20.36 -10.62 14.52
C ARG A 217 -19.06 -10.69 15.31
N ARG A 218 -19.18 -10.58 16.62
CA ARG A 218 -18.13 -10.87 17.61
C ARG A 218 -17.69 -12.32 17.53
#